data_95209fa18f408f7f2042b626f33d3a80
#
_entry.id   95209fa18f408f7f2042b626f33d3a80
#
_cell.length_a   1.000
_cell.length_b   1.000
_cell.length_c   1.000
_cell.angle_alpha   90.00
_cell.angle_beta   90.00
_cell.angle_gamma   90.00
#
_symmetry.space_group_name_H-M   'P 1'
#
loop_
_entity.id
_entity.type
_entity.pdbx_description
1 polymer ?
#
loop_
_entity_poly.entity_id
_entity_poly.type
_entity_poly.pdbx_seq_one_letter_code
_entity_poly.pdbx_strand_id
1 'polypeptide(L)'
;MSEVVVVTGASAGIGRATAVAFARRGDRVALLARGEKGLAAAAEEVRAAGGTPLVIRVDVADAAAVDAAADRVEAELGPIDVWCNCAFSTVFARFADITPEEYERATAVTYLGFVNGTRSALQRMRPRDRGVIVQTGWALAHRGIPLQSVYCGAKHAIKGFTESLLTELEDEGSGVLLTVVNAPGVNTPQFDWVLNRLPKRPQPVAPLYAPEVVAGAMVHAAEHPQRRAWYVGVPTVHTILGAKVWPQFMDRYLARNGVQGQQTSRDTRPDDPVNLWEPADGPDGQDFGPRSRFGEQAWTRDPQIWASRHHGAVAGLSAAVLAGAVTLRRRR
;
A
#
# COMPACT_ATOMS: atom_id res chain seq x y z
N MET A 1 -9.61 23.42 4.21
CA MET A 1 -8.62 23.51 5.31
C MET A 1 -7.58 22.44 5.05
N SER A 2 -6.28 22.70 5.32
CA SER A 2 -5.25 21.68 5.18
C SER A 2 -5.38 20.64 6.30
N GLU A 3 -5.35 19.35 5.95
CA GLU A 3 -5.43 18.24 6.90
C GLU A 3 -4.05 17.89 7.47
N VAL A 4 -4.02 17.24 8.63
CA VAL A 4 -2.82 16.59 9.18
C VAL A 4 -2.85 15.13 8.80
N VAL A 5 -1.88 14.73 7.99
CA VAL A 5 -1.80 13.39 7.41
C VAL A 5 -0.53 12.69 7.91
N VAL A 6 -0.68 11.51 8.46
CA VAL A 6 0.45 10.63 8.82
C VAL A 6 0.60 9.55 7.75
N VAL A 7 1.82 9.36 7.25
CA VAL A 7 2.12 8.30 6.28
C VAL A 7 3.28 7.45 6.80
N THR A 8 3.03 6.17 7.08
CA THR A 8 4.09 5.22 7.42
C THR A 8 4.74 4.64 6.16
N GLY A 9 6.02 4.33 6.20
CA GLY A 9 6.78 3.90 5.01
C GLY A 9 6.96 5.02 3.97
N ALA A 10 7.03 6.27 4.43
CA ALA A 10 7.03 7.46 3.59
C ALA A 10 8.37 7.73 2.88
N SER A 11 9.44 6.98 3.18
CA SER A 11 10.75 7.18 2.54
C SER A 11 10.78 6.72 1.08
N ALA A 12 9.90 5.80 0.67
CA ALA A 12 9.91 5.23 -0.67
C ALA A 12 8.55 4.70 -1.15
N GLY A 13 8.49 4.27 -2.40
CA GLY A 13 7.36 3.52 -2.97
C GLY A 13 6.01 4.22 -2.85
N ILE A 14 4.97 3.42 -2.51
CA ILE A 14 3.58 3.91 -2.39
C ILE A 14 3.46 4.95 -1.27
N GLY A 15 4.13 4.73 -0.12
CA GLY A 15 4.09 5.68 1.00
C GLY A 15 4.58 7.06 0.60
N ARG A 16 5.75 7.15 -0.06
CA ARG A 16 6.31 8.41 -0.57
C ARG A 16 5.38 9.08 -1.60
N ALA A 17 4.90 8.31 -2.58
CA ALA A 17 3.96 8.82 -3.57
C ALA A 17 2.66 9.32 -2.91
N THR A 18 2.16 8.64 -1.86
CA THR A 18 0.98 9.04 -1.09
C THR A 18 1.22 10.36 -0.34
N ALA A 19 2.38 10.50 0.31
CA ALA A 19 2.76 11.74 0.99
C ALA A 19 2.78 12.94 0.03
N VAL A 20 3.38 12.77 -1.15
CA VAL A 20 3.41 13.81 -2.19
C VAL A 20 2.00 14.10 -2.74
N ALA A 21 1.14 13.08 -2.86
CA ALA A 21 -0.23 13.27 -3.34
C ALA A 21 -1.08 14.11 -2.36
N PHE A 22 -0.95 13.90 -1.05
CA PHE A 22 -1.57 14.76 -0.02
C PHE A 22 -0.96 16.17 -0.01
N ALA A 23 0.37 16.28 -0.15
CA ALA A 23 1.06 17.57 -0.21
C ALA A 23 0.54 18.49 -1.33
N ARG A 24 0.17 17.94 -2.50
CA ARG A 24 -0.44 18.71 -3.60
C ARG A 24 -1.79 19.35 -3.26
N ARG A 25 -2.42 18.93 -2.19
CA ARG A 25 -3.64 19.55 -1.64
C ARG A 25 -3.32 20.66 -0.62
N GLY A 26 -2.02 20.88 -0.32
CA GLY A 26 -1.55 21.79 0.71
C GLY A 26 -1.61 21.21 2.12
N ASP A 27 -1.68 19.88 2.27
CA ASP A 27 -1.77 19.22 3.56
C ASP A 27 -0.44 19.24 4.32
N ARG A 28 -0.52 19.10 5.64
CA ARG A 28 0.61 18.91 6.56
C ARG A 28 0.88 17.42 6.70
N VAL A 29 2.05 16.96 6.27
CA VAL A 29 2.31 15.53 6.11
C VAL A 29 3.46 15.07 7.02
N ALA A 30 3.14 14.23 7.99
CA ALA A 30 4.14 13.53 8.80
C ALA A 30 4.66 12.30 8.04
N LEU A 31 5.96 12.28 7.80
CA LEU A 31 6.69 11.26 7.05
C LEU A 31 7.37 10.31 8.04
N LEU A 32 6.81 9.11 8.21
CA LEU A 32 7.27 8.10 9.15
C LEU A 32 7.97 6.95 8.42
N ALA A 33 9.27 6.75 8.65
CA ALA A 33 10.05 5.62 8.16
C ALA A 33 11.37 5.46 8.93
N ARG A 34 12.18 4.45 8.61
CA ARG A 34 13.49 4.24 9.21
C ARG A 34 14.61 4.98 8.47
N GLY A 35 14.50 5.09 7.15
CA GLY A 35 15.54 5.55 6.26
C GLY A 35 15.69 7.07 6.25
N GLU A 36 16.87 7.55 6.63
CA GLU A 36 17.14 8.98 6.79
C GLU A 36 17.20 9.72 5.44
N LYS A 37 17.96 9.17 4.46
CA LYS A 37 18.10 9.78 3.12
C LYS A 37 16.78 9.77 2.36
N GLY A 38 16.04 8.64 2.42
CA GLY A 38 14.74 8.55 1.79
C GLY A 38 13.73 9.53 2.39
N LEU A 39 13.71 9.69 3.73
CA LEU A 39 12.85 10.67 4.40
C LEU A 39 13.23 12.11 4.06
N ALA A 40 14.52 12.46 4.02
CA ALA A 40 14.98 13.79 3.65
C ALA A 40 14.55 14.15 2.22
N ALA A 41 14.76 13.26 1.27
CA ALA A 41 14.33 13.47 -0.11
C ALA A 41 12.79 13.52 -0.26
N ALA A 42 12.05 12.68 0.47
CA ALA A 42 10.59 12.74 0.50
C ALA A 42 10.08 14.08 1.06
N ALA A 43 10.75 14.65 2.07
CA ALA A 43 10.39 15.95 2.62
C ALA A 43 10.56 17.07 1.60
N GLU A 44 11.63 17.04 0.79
CA GLU A 44 11.82 18.02 -0.29
C GLU A 44 10.72 17.91 -1.34
N GLU A 45 10.33 16.68 -1.74
CA GLU A 45 9.22 16.49 -2.67
C GLU A 45 7.88 16.98 -2.11
N VAL A 46 7.62 16.76 -0.82
CA VAL A 46 6.41 17.27 -0.15
C VAL A 46 6.39 18.80 -0.15
N ARG A 47 7.52 19.47 0.16
CA ARG A 47 7.63 20.94 0.07
C ARG A 47 7.43 21.44 -1.36
N ALA A 48 8.08 20.81 -2.33
CA ALA A 48 7.94 21.16 -3.73
C ALA A 48 6.50 20.97 -4.25
N ALA A 49 5.75 20.04 -3.68
CA ALA A 49 4.34 19.81 -3.98
C ALA A 49 3.38 20.80 -3.28
N GLY A 50 3.86 21.67 -2.38
CA GLY A 50 3.07 22.67 -1.68
C GLY A 50 2.58 22.24 -0.29
N GLY A 51 3.02 21.09 0.23
CA GLY A 51 2.71 20.62 1.57
C GLY A 51 3.75 21.03 2.61
N THR A 52 3.42 20.79 3.89
CA THR A 52 4.34 21.02 5.02
C THR A 52 4.78 19.66 5.57
N PRO A 53 6.03 19.21 5.38
CA PRO A 53 6.51 17.94 5.88
C PRO A 53 6.96 18.02 7.34
N LEU A 54 6.68 16.96 8.11
CA LEU A 54 7.33 16.65 9.39
C LEU A 54 8.01 15.28 9.28
N VAL A 55 9.32 15.26 9.40
CA VAL A 55 10.11 14.01 9.31
C VAL A 55 10.24 13.39 10.69
N ILE A 56 9.86 12.10 10.81
CA ILE A 56 10.03 11.33 12.05
C ILE A 56 10.64 9.96 11.70
N ARG A 57 11.85 9.73 12.20
CA ARG A 57 12.50 8.41 12.10
C ARG A 57 11.87 7.45 13.10
N VAL A 58 11.26 6.38 12.61
CA VAL A 58 10.59 5.39 13.44
C VAL A 58 10.56 4.02 12.76
N ASP A 59 10.73 2.96 13.56
CA ASP A 59 10.40 1.61 13.15
C ASP A 59 8.95 1.32 13.56
N VAL A 60 8.10 1.02 12.59
CA VAL A 60 6.68 0.72 12.88
C VAL A 60 6.47 -0.56 13.68
N ALA A 61 7.47 -1.44 13.77
CA ALA A 61 7.44 -2.62 14.62
C ALA A 61 7.52 -2.27 16.14
N ASP A 62 8.02 -1.09 16.49
CA ASP A 62 8.07 -0.57 17.85
C ASP A 62 6.81 0.25 18.16
N ALA A 63 5.89 -0.33 18.91
CA ALA A 63 4.61 0.30 19.25
C ALA A 63 4.80 1.59 20.08
N ALA A 64 5.76 1.63 21.00
CA ALA A 64 6.01 2.81 21.82
C ALA A 64 6.60 3.96 20.99
N ALA A 65 7.51 3.64 20.07
CA ALA A 65 8.07 4.62 19.14
C ALA A 65 7.01 5.19 18.18
N VAL A 66 6.05 4.37 17.74
CA VAL A 66 4.91 4.82 16.91
C VAL A 66 3.99 5.75 17.72
N ASP A 67 3.69 5.43 18.96
CA ASP A 67 2.87 6.28 19.83
C ASP A 67 3.58 7.63 20.10
N ALA A 68 4.88 7.63 20.41
CA ALA A 68 5.67 8.84 20.59
C ALA A 68 5.75 9.69 19.30
N ALA A 69 5.84 9.04 18.13
CA ALA A 69 5.79 9.74 16.84
C ALA A 69 4.44 10.44 16.62
N ALA A 70 3.32 9.80 16.96
CA ALA A 70 2.00 10.39 16.83
C ALA A 70 1.78 11.55 17.80
N ASP A 71 2.30 11.48 19.06
CA ASP A 71 2.28 12.60 20.00
C ASP A 71 3.02 13.81 19.42
N ARG A 72 4.18 13.55 18.84
CA ARG A 72 4.96 14.59 18.18
C ARG A 72 4.23 15.22 16.99
N VAL A 73 3.53 14.41 16.18
CA VAL A 73 2.70 14.92 15.07
C VAL A 73 1.61 15.86 15.60
N GLU A 74 0.87 15.46 16.65
CA GLU A 74 -0.18 16.32 17.20
C GLU A 74 0.37 17.61 17.84
N ALA A 75 1.55 17.53 18.44
CA ALA A 75 2.20 18.71 19.02
C ALA A 75 2.70 19.71 17.96
N GLU A 76 3.26 19.24 16.85
CA GLU A 76 3.90 20.09 15.85
C GLU A 76 2.97 20.47 14.68
N LEU A 77 2.07 19.56 14.26
CA LEU A 77 1.18 19.79 13.13
C LEU A 77 -0.29 19.99 13.52
N GLY A 78 -0.69 19.54 14.71
CA GLY A 78 -2.05 19.56 15.20
C GLY A 78 -2.75 18.21 15.07
N PRO A 79 -4.08 18.15 15.38
CA PRO A 79 -4.83 16.90 15.42
C PRO A 79 -4.74 16.10 14.13
N ILE A 80 -4.46 14.80 14.25
CA ILE A 80 -4.31 13.90 13.09
C ILE A 80 -5.67 13.64 12.45
N ASP A 81 -5.87 14.08 11.20
CA ASP A 81 -7.09 13.87 10.43
C ASP A 81 -7.08 12.54 9.66
N VAL A 82 -5.90 12.19 9.06
CA VAL A 82 -5.75 10.98 8.23
C VAL A 82 -4.50 10.21 8.65
N TRP A 83 -4.62 8.88 8.77
CA TRP A 83 -3.50 7.97 9.01
C TRP A 83 -3.40 6.93 7.90
N CYS A 84 -2.30 6.92 7.14
CA CYS A 84 -2.04 5.98 6.06
C CYS A 84 -0.99 4.94 6.48
N ASN A 85 -1.40 3.68 6.63
CA ASN A 85 -0.49 2.57 6.84
C ASN A 85 0.04 2.05 5.52
N CYS A 86 1.32 2.36 5.20
CA CYS A 86 1.99 1.94 3.96
C CYS A 86 3.29 1.16 4.21
N ALA A 87 3.84 1.19 5.43
CA ALA A 87 5.10 0.53 5.76
C ALA A 87 4.98 -0.99 5.61
N PHE A 88 5.98 -1.62 5.02
CA PHE A 88 6.09 -3.07 4.98
C PHE A 88 7.53 -3.54 4.75
N SER A 89 7.78 -4.80 5.07
CA SER A 89 9.00 -5.53 4.75
C SER A 89 8.64 -6.97 4.40
N THR A 90 9.50 -7.65 3.63
CA THR A 90 9.27 -9.04 3.23
C THR A 90 10.58 -9.75 2.89
N VAL A 91 10.49 -11.06 2.64
CA VAL A 91 11.58 -11.92 2.15
C VAL A 91 11.10 -12.61 0.88
N PHE A 92 11.94 -12.61 -0.16
CA PHE A 92 11.74 -13.39 -1.37
C PHE A 92 12.55 -14.69 -1.28
N ALA A 93 11.89 -15.78 -0.90
CA ALA A 93 12.52 -17.09 -0.73
C ALA A 93 11.49 -18.23 -0.81
N ARG A 94 11.95 -19.45 -0.99
CA ARG A 94 11.13 -20.62 -0.66
C ARG A 94 10.91 -20.65 0.84
N PHE A 95 9.78 -21.14 1.27
CA PHE A 95 9.43 -21.17 2.70
C PHE A 95 10.51 -21.86 3.56
N ALA A 96 11.06 -22.97 3.08
CA ALA A 96 12.09 -23.72 3.78
C ALA A 96 13.43 -22.94 3.96
N ASP A 97 13.65 -21.89 3.16
CA ASP A 97 14.88 -21.11 3.16
C ASP A 97 14.75 -19.80 3.97
N ILE A 98 13.59 -19.55 4.60
CA ILE A 98 13.34 -18.38 5.46
C ILE A 98 13.61 -18.78 6.90
N THR A 99 14.49 -18.03 7.59
CA THR A 99 14.73 -18.30 9.01
C THR A 99 13.57 -17.81 9.89
N PRO A 100 13.38 -18.39 11.09
CA PRO A 100 12.35 -17.92 12.03
C PRO A 100 12.45 -16.42 12.32
N GLU A 101 13.67 -15.90 12.51
CA GLU A 101 13.93 -14.49 12.83
C GLU A 101 13.55 -13.56 11.67
N GLU A 102 13.85 -13.96 10.43
CA GLU A 102 13.44 -13.23 9.22
C GLU A 102 11.91 -13.19 9.09
N TYR A 103 11.27 -14.33 9.39
CA TYR A 103 9.81 -14.45 9.36
C TYR A 103 9.17 -13.55 10.42
N GLU A 104 9.70 -13.57 11.66
CA GLU A 104 9.28 -12.72 12.76
C GLU A 104 9.45 -11.25 12.43
N ARG A 105 10.64 -10.85 11.98
CA ARG A 105 10.95 -9.46 11.65
C ARG A 105 10.04 -8.90 10.56
N ALA A 106 9.86 -9.61 9.47
CA ALA A 106 9.01 -9.18 8.38
C ALA A 106 7.52 -9.11 8.80
N THR A 107 7.08 -10.03 9.68
CA THR A 107 5.73 -10.00 10.27
C THR A 107 5.56 -8.83 11.22
N ALA A 108 6.54 -8.55 12.07
CA ALA A 108 6.52 -7.42 12.99
C ALA A 108 6.39 -6.08 12.25
N VAL A 109 7.16 -5.89 11.17
CA VAL A 109 7.07 -4.67 10.36
C VAL A 109 5.76 -4.60 9.59
N THR A 110 5.38 -5.68 8.88
CA THR A 110 4.29 -5.63 7.89
C THR A 110 2.93 -5.78 8.55
N TYR A 111 2.75 -6.68 9.53
CA TYR A 111 1.47 -6.88 10.19
C TYR A 111 1.36 -6.06 11.49
N LEU A 112 2.28 -6.26 12.44
CA LEU A 112 2.19 -5.55 13.72
C LEU A 112 2.39 -4.04 13.55
N GLY A 113 3.19 -3.60 12.56
CA GLY A 113 3.32 -2.19 12.20
C GLY A 113 2.00 -1.55 11.78
N PHE A 114 1.13 -2.27 11.05
CA PHE A 114 -0.23 -1.81 10.75
C PHE A 114 -1.11 -1.77 12.00
N VAL A 115 -0.99 -2.76 12.88
CA VAL A 115 -1.72 -2.78 14.17
C VAL A 115 -1.29 -1.60 15.04
N ASN A 116 0.03 -1.36 15.18
CA ASN A 116 0.59 -0.27 15.96
C ASN A 116 0.12 1.10 15.44
N GLY A 117 0.24 1.32 14.13
CA GLY A 117 -0.21 2.57 13.50
C GLY A 117 -1.72 2.80 13.65
N THR A 118 -2.53 1.75 13.45
CA THR A 118 -3.98 1.82 13.60
C THR A 118 -4.38 2.11 15.05
N ARG A 119 -3.76 1.43 16.02
CA ARG A 119 -3.99 1.66 17.44
C ARG A 119 -3.64 3.10 17.83
N SER A 120 -2.47 3.58 17.43
CA SER A 120 -2.00 4.93 17.72
C SER A 120 -2.93 6.00 17.12
N ALA A 121 -3.41 5.80 15.89
CA ALA A 121 -4.39 6.67 15.26
C ALA A 121 -5.71 6.69 16.03
N LEU A 122 -6.26 5.51 16.37
CA LEU A 122 -7.54 5.40 17.09
C LEU A 122 -7.50 6.07 18.47
N GLN A 123 -6.38 5.92 19.21
CA GLN A 123 -6.23 6.56 20.53
C GLN A 123 -6.39 8.09 20.46
N ARG A 124 -6.00 8.71 19.35
CA ARG A 124 -6.07 10.15 19.13
C ARG A 124 -7.34 10.61 18.42
N MET A 125 -7.91 9.78 17.57
CA MET A 125 -9.12 10.08 16.81
C MET A 125 -10.39 9.85 17.61
N ARG A 126 -10.48 8.78 18.43
CA ARG A 126 -11.66 8.44 19.25
C ARG A 126 -12.15 9.56 20.17
N PRO A 127 -11.27 10.29 20.93
CA PRO A 127 -11.74 11.37 21.80
C PRO A 127 -12.45 12.52 21.06
N ARG A 128 -12.17 12.66 19.77
CA ARG A 128 -12.76 13.67 18.89
C ARG A 128 -13.89 13.10 18.04
N ASP A 129 -14.11 11.79 18.12
CA ASP A 129 -15.01 11.00 17.28
C ASP A 129 -14.88 11.32 15.78
N ARG A 130 -13.64 11.54 15.33
CA ARG A 130 -13.34 11.99 13.96
C ARG A 130 -11.94 11.57 13.55
N GLY A 131 -11.82 11.04 12.33
CA GLY A 131 -10.58 10.73 11.66
C GLY A 131 -10.76 9.63 10.62
N VAL A 132 -9.76 9.47 9.76
CA VAL A 132 -9.77 8.44 8.72
C VAL A 132 -8.49 7.62 8.76
N ILE A 133 -8.64 6.30 8.80
CA ILE A 133 -7.51 5.37 8.68
C ILE A 133 -7.58 4.69 7.31
N VAL A 134 -6.49 4.80 6.53
CA VAL A 134 -6.39 4.20 5.21
C VAL A 134 -5.33 3.09 5.24
N GLN A 135 -5.76 1.85 5.03
CA GLN A 135 -4.88 0.69 4.97
C GLN A 135 -4.43 0.41 3.54
N THR A 136 -3.14 0.24 3.31
CA THR A 136 -2.65 -0.29 2.04
C THR A 136 -2.84 -1.80 2.01
N GLY A 137 -3.96 -2.22 1.44
CA GLY A 137 -4.27 -3.61 1.14
C GLY A 137 -3.57 -4.09 -0.15
N TRP A 138 -3.78 -5.35 -0.50
CA TRP A 138 -3.18 -5.98 -1.68
C TRP A 138 -4.04 -7.11 -2.23
N ALA A 139 -3.96 -7.38 -3.53
CA ALA A 139 -4.60 -8.56 -4.12
C ALA A 139 -4.16 -9.87 -3.41
N LEU A 140 -2.90 -9.90 -2.90
CA LEU A 140 -2.34 -11.02 -2.17
C LEU A 140 -2.86 -11.18 -0.71
N ALA A 141 -3.75 -10.30 -0.24
CA ALA A 141 -4.57 -10.52 0.95
C ALA A 141 -5.75 -11.47 0.69
N HIS A 142 -5.97 -11.85 -0.57
CA HIS A 142 -7.05 -12.74 -0.99
C HIS A 142 -6.52 -14.00 -1.69
N ARG A 143 -5.27 -13.97 -2.15
CA ARG A 143 -4.59 -15.07 -2.82
C ARG A 143 -3.10 -15.05 -2.56
N GLY A 144 -2.56 -16.10 -1.95
CA GLY A 144 -1.12 -16.29 -1.80
C GLY A 144 -0.45 -16.67 -3.11
N ILE A 145 0.83 -16.26 -3.26
CA ILE A 145 1.71 -16.63 -4.37
C ILE A 145 2.99 -17.28 -3.84
N PRO A 146 3.66 -18.16 -4.61
CA PRO A 146 4.91 -18.75 -4.15
C PRO A 146 5.98 -17.70 -3.87
N LEU A 147 6.99 -18.05 -3.06
CA LEU A 147 8.15 -17.22 -2.69
C LEU A 147 7.86 -16.03 -1.77
N GLN A 148 6.61 -15.76 -1.43
CA GLN A 148 6.21 -14.62 -0.60
C GLN A 148 5.31 -15.05 0.57
N SER A 149 5.61 -16.17 1.23
CA SER A 149 4.76 -16.70 2.31
C SER A 149 4.58 -15.72 3.47
N VAL A 150 5.67 -15.04 3.88
CA VAL A 150 5.63 -14.01 4.95
C VAL A 150 4.68 -12.87 4.57
N TYR A 151 4.87 -12.32 3.37
CA TYR A 151 4.07 -11.19 2.88
C TYR A 151 2.60 -11.55 2.73
N CYS A 152 2.32 -12.68 2.10
CA CYS A 152 0.95 -13.17 1.92
C CYS A 152 0.27 -13.41 3.28
N GLY A 153 0.97 -14.04 4.23
CA GLY A 153 0.48 -14.24 5.59
C GLY A 153 0.16 -12.92 6.29
N ALA A 154 1.09 -11.96 6.27
CA ALA A 154 0.90 -10.64 6.86
C ALA A 154 -0.28 -9.88 6.22
N LYS A 155 -0.43 -9.92 4.90
CA LYS A 155 -1.52 -9.22 4.20
C LYS A 155 -2.90 -9.88 4.45
N HIS A 156 -2.97 -11.20 4.61
CA HIS A 156 -4.19 -11.87 5.06
C HIS A 156 -4.53 -11.50 6.52
N ALA A 157 -3.52 -11.43 7.39
CA ALA A 157 -3.70 -11.00 8.79
C ALA A 157 -4.21 -9.56 8.87
N ILE A 158 -3.64 -8.62 8.08
CA ILE A 158 -4.13 -7.23 7.99
C ILE A 158 -5.60 -7.21 7.56
N LYS A 159 -5.98 -8.02 6.57
CA LYS A 159 -7.37 -8.09 6.11
C LYS A 159 -8.30 -8.53 7.24
N GLY A 160 -8.00 -9.66 7.90
CA GLY A 160 -8.82 -10.18 9.00
C GLY A 160 -8.91 -9.21 10.18
N PHE A 161 -7.79 -8.62 10.59
CA PHE A 161 -7.73 -7.57 11.62
C PHE A 161 -8.61 -6.37 11.24
N THR A 162 -8.50 -5.89 10.01
CA THR A 162 -9.26 -4.74 9.53
C THR A 162 -10.77 -5.02 9.49
N GLU A 163 -11.17 -6.22 9.07
CA GLU A 163 -12.59 -6.63 9.02
C GLU A 163 -13.21 -6.71 10.42
N SER A 164 -12.45 -7.22 11.42
CA SER A 164 -12.88 -7.22 12.82
C SER A 164 -13.04 -5.80 13.35
N LEU A 165 -12.03 -4.96 13.18
CA LEU A 165 -12.06 -3.58 13.68
C LEU A 165 -13.17 -2.73 13.04
N LEU A 166 -13.46 -2.94 11.76
CA LEU A 166 -14.59 -2.26 11.08
C LEU A 166 -15.92 -2.57 11.75
N THR A 167 -16.16 -3.81 12.19
CA THR A 167 -17.38 -4.20 12.88
C THR A 167 -17.46 -3.64 14.30
N GLU A 168 -16.32 -3.53 14.99
CA GLU A 168 -16.25 -2.90 16.31
C GLU A 168 -16.58 -1.40 16.23
N LEU A 169 -15.97 -0.67 15.28
CA LEU A 169 -16.25 0.75 15.08
C LEU A 169 -17.71 1.01 14.68
N GLU A 170 -18.33 0.10 13.94
CA GLU A 170 -19.75 0.19 13.58
C GLU A 170 -20.66 -0.09 14.79
N ASP A 171 -20.34 -1.07 15.63
CA ASP A 171 -21.06 -1.37 16.88
C ASP A 171 -20.99 -0.20 17.88
N GLU A 172 -19.82 0.45 17.96
CA GLU A 172 -19.60 1.64 18.78
C GLU A 172 -20.32 2.90 18.24
N GLY A 173 -20.81 2.90 17.00
CA GLY A 173 -21.32 4.09 16.31
C GLY A 173 -20.25 5.15 16.10
N SER A 174 -19.00 4.74 15.92
CA SER A 174 -17.85 5.63 15.86
C SER A 174 -17.84 6.51 14.61
N GLY A 175 -17.54 7.80 14.77
CA GLY A 175 -17.25 8.71 13.66
C GLY A 175 -15.84 8.54 13.07
N VAL A 176 -14.99 7.67 13.64
CA VAL A 176 -13.70 7.30 13.04
C VAL A 176 -13.93 6.26 11.95
N LEU A 177 -13.46 6.53 10.75
CA LEU A 177 -13.68 5.70 9.58
C LEU A 177 -12.41 4.98 9.14
N LEU A 178 -12.56 3.73 8.69
CA LEU A 178 -11.47 2.91 8.22
C LEU A 178 -11.78 2.39 6.81
N THR A 179 -10.81 2.53 5.88
CA THR A 179 -10.94 2.08 4.50
C THR A 179 -9.67 1.38 4.02
N VAL A 180 -9.79 0.51 3.03
CA VAL A 180 -8.68 -0.27 2.48
C VAL A 180 -8.52 0.00 0.99
N VAL A 181 -7.30 0.27 0.55
CA VAL A 181 -6.95 0.38 -0.87
C VAL A 181 -6.19 -0.87 -1.30
N ASN A 182 -6.85 -1.78 -2.00
CA ASN A 182 -6.24 -3.00 -2.52
C ASN A 182 -5.48 -2.72 -3.81
N ALA A 183 -4.15 -2.83 -3.76
CA ALA A 183 -3.25 -2.52 -4.86
C ALA A 183 -2.92 -3.76 -5.72
N PRO A 184 -2.60 -3.58 -7.02
CA PRO A 184 -2.04 -4.58 -7.92
C PRO A 184 -0.51 -4.73 -7.74
N GLY A 185 0.18 -5.32 -8.71
CA GLY A 185 1.64 -5.21 -8.84
C GLY A 185 2.03 -3.75 -9.07
N VAL A 186 2.93 -3.22 -8.24
CA VAL A 186 3.36 -1.81 -8.29
C VAL A 186 4.87 -1.71 -8.46
N ASN A 187 5.30 -0.81 -9.32
CA ASN A 187 6.72 -0.51 -9.56
C ASN A 187 7.31 0.28 -8.39
N THR A 188 7.72 -0.41 -7.33
CA THR A 188 8.28 0.17 -6.11
C THR A 188 9.68 -0.35 -5.82
N PRO A 189 10.52 0.39 -5.07
CA PRO A 189 11.89 0.00 -4.75
C PRO A 189 12.06 -1.29 -3.96
N GLN A 190 10.99 -1.90 -3.45
CA GLN A 190 11.11 -3.19 -2.72
C GLN A 190 11.88 -4.25 -3.51
N PHE A 191 11.78 -4.25 -4.83
CA PHE A 191 12.47 -5.22 -5.71
C PHE A 191 13.97 -4.90 -5.92
N ASP A 192 14.41 -3.77 -5.37
CA ASP A 192 15.81 -3.34 -5.41
C ASP A 192 16.53 -3.62 -4.08
N TRP A 193 15.78 -3.78 -2.97
CA TRP A 193 16.35 -3.92 -1.62
C TRP A 193 15.73 -5.04 -0.75
N VAL A 194 14.91 -5.90 -1.32
CA VAL A 194 14.32 -7.01 -0.54
C VAL A 194 15.36 -8.09 -0.25
N LEU A 195 15.31 -8.68 0.94
CA LEU A 195 16.10 -9.90 1.21
C LEU A 195 15.68 -11.01 0.24
N ASN A 196 16.57 -11.36 -0.67
CA ASN A 196 16.32 -12.31 -1.74
C ASN A 196 17.23 -13.52 -1.63
N ARG A 197 16.65 -14.72 -1.50
CA ARG A 197 17.37 -16.00 -1.48
C ARG A 197 17.20 -16.79 -2.78
N LEU A 198 16.71 -16.13 -3.83
CA LEU A 198 16.58 -16.73 -5.15
C LEU A 198 17.84 -16.47 -5.98
N PRO A 199 18.13 -17.33 -6.97
CA PRO A 199 19.32 -17.15 -7.82
C PRO A 199 19.23 -15.89 -8.70
N LYS A 200 18.02 -15.41 -8.99
CA LYS A 200 17.78 -14.23 -9.82
C LYS A 200 17.15 -13.10 -9.00
N ARG A 201 17.44 -11.86 -9.40
CA ARG A 201 16.81 -10.68 -8.77
C ARG A 201 15.30 -10.70 -8.94
N PRO A 202 14.53 -10.32 -7.91
CA PRO A 202 13.08 -10.36 -7.97
C PRO A 202 12.51 -9.26 -8.87
N GLN A 203 11.32 -9.52 -9.37
CA GLN A 203 10.50 -8.55 -10.10
C GLN A 203 9.03 -8.67 -9.69
N PRO A 204 8.26 -7.58 -9.83
CA PRO A 204 6.82 -7.63 -9.64
C PRO A 204 6.15 -8.44 -10.76
N VAL A 205 5.00 -9.05 -10.43
CA VAL A 205 4.18 -9.76 -11.43
C VAL A 205 3.39 -8.74 -12.26
N ALA A 206 3.54 -8.79 -13.57
CA ALA A 206 2.81 -7.94 -14.50
C ALA A 206 1.29 -8.26 -14.53
N PRO A 207 0.43 -7.31 -14.89
CA PRO A 207 0.74 -5.92 -15.27
C PRO A 207 1.05 -5.02 -14.07
N LEU A 208 1.95 -4.06 -14.28
CA LEU A 208 2.45 -3.16 -13.24
C LEU A 208 1.76 -1.81 -13.31
N TYR A 209 1.67 -1.17 -12.15
CA TYR A 209 1.19 0.20 -12.02
C TYR A 209 2.25 1.10 -11.39
N ALA A 210 2.23 2.37 -11.76
CA ALA A 210 3.03 3.37 -11.09
C ALA A 210 2.51 3.61 -9.65
N PRO A 211 3.39 3.86 -8.66
CA PRO A 211 2.96 4.09 -7.27
C PRO A 211 1.99 5.27 -7.13
N GLU A 212 2.06 6.25 -8.02
CA GLU A 212 1.17 7.41 -8.05
C GLU A 212 -0.30 7.05 -8.33
N VAL A 213 -0.55 5.96 -9.05
CA VAL A 213 -1.92 5.46 -9.30
C VAL A 213 -2.54 4.99 -7.98
N VAL A 214 -1.76 4.25 -7.18
CA VAL A 214 -2.20 3.80 -5.85
C VAL A 214 -2.29 4.98 -4.89
N ALA A 215 -1.32 5.89 -4.90
CA ALA A 215 -1.33 7.11 -4.09
C ALA A 215 -2.58 7.96 -4.35
N GLY A 216 -2.96 8.15 -5.61
CA GLY A 216 -4.21 8.82 -5.96
C GLY A 216 -5.47 8.09 -5.47
N ALA A 217 -5.42 6.75 -5.36
CA ALA A 217 -6.49 5.98 -4.76
C ALA A 217 -6.52 6.11 -3.23
N MET A 218 -5.35 6.22 -2.57
CA MET A 218 -5.25 6.46 -1.12
C MET A 218 -5.86 7.81 -0.72
N VAL A 219 -5.53 8.88 -1.46
CA VAL A 219 -6.13 10.22 -1.26
C VAL A 219 -7.64 10.15 -1.45
N HIS A 220 -8.10 9.56 -2.55
CA HIS A 220 -9.54 9.44 -2.82
C HIS A 220 -10.26 8.60 -1.77
N ALA A 221 -9.64 7.54 -1.25
CA ALA A 221 -10.20 6.73 -0.17
C ALA A 221 -10.32 7.52 1.14
N ALA A 222 -9.36 8.39 1.44
CA ALA A 222 -9.43 9.29 2.59
C ALA A 222 -10.55 10.33 2.45
N GLU A 223 -10.83 10.80 1.23
CA GLU A 223 -11.93 11.72 0.92
C GLU A 223 -13.33 11.03 0.93
N HIS A 224 -13.36 9.70 0.71
CA HIS A 224 -14.59 8.91 0.61
C HIS A 224 -14.54 7.67 1.52
N PRO A 225 -14.30 7.84 2.83
CA PRO A 225 -14.00 6.76 3.77
C PRO A 225 -15.20 5.86 4.10
N GLN A 226 -16.43 6.23 3.76
CA GLN A 226 -17.63 5.41 3.92
C GLN A 226 -17.58 4.13 3.11
N ARG A 227 -16.79 4.12 2.01
CA ARG A 227 -16.54 2.91 1.25
C ARG A 227 -15.42 2.11 1.89
N ARG A 228 -15.73 0.92 2.38
CA ARG A 228 -14.81 0.04 3.13
C ARG A 228 -13.59 -0.44 2.33
N ALA A 229 -13.73 -0.61 1.01
CA ALA A 229 -12.63 -1.11 0.17
C ALA A 229 -12.64 -0.52 -1.24
N TRP A 230 -11.45 -0.15 -1.69
CA TRP A 230 -11.15 0.29 -3.05
C TRP A 230 -10.23 -0.73 -3.72
N TYR A 231 -10.41 -0.95 -5.00
CA TYR A 231 -9.61 -1.89 -5.77
C TYR A 231 -8.93 -1.14 -6.92
N VAL A 232 -7.61 -1.17 -6.95
CA VAL A 232 -6.80 -0.55 -7.99
C VAL A 232 -6.40 -1.62 -8.98
N GLY A 233 -6.64 -1.37 -10.26
CA GLY A 233 -6.27 -2.27 -11.35
C GLY A 233 -7.22 -3.45 -11.57
N VAL A 234 -7.54 -3.69 -12.82
CA VAL A 234 -8.32 -4.87 -13.28
C VAL A 234 -7.71 -6.18 -12.77
N PRO A 235 -6.37 -6.38 -12.74
CA PRO A 235 -5.77 -7.61 -12.22
C PRO A 235 -6.11 -7.89 -10.76
N THR A 236 -6.24 -6.85 -9.92
CA THR A 236 -6.65 -7.02 -8.53
C THR A 236 -8.03 -7.64 -8.42
N VAL A 237 -8.99 -7.14 -9.20
CA VAL A 237 -10.37 -7.66 -9.23
C VAL A 237 -10.39 -9.10 -9.74
N HIS A 238 -9.67 -9.39 -10.83
CA HIS A 238 -9.60 -10.74 -11.40
C HIS A 238 -8.94 -11.74 -10.45
N THR A 239 -7.88 -11.35 -9.74
CA THR A 239 -7.21 -12.21 -8.75
C THR A 239 -8.15 -12.56 -7.61
N ILE A 240 -8.90 -11.58 -7.09
CA ILE A 240 -9.85 -11.79 -5.99
C ILE A 240 -11.01 -12.69 -6.42
N LEU A 241 -11.59 -12.43 -7.59
CA LEU A 241 -12.68 -13.25 -8.13
C LEU A 241 -12.20 -14.66 -8.47
N GLY A 242 -11.07 -14.81 -9.16
CA GLY A 242 -10.48 -16.09 -9.50
C GLY A 242 -10.15 -16.94 -8.28
N ALA A 243 -9.63 -16.32 -7.22
CA ALA A 243 -9.36 -17.03 -5.96
C ALA A 243 -10.63 -17.56 -5.28
N LYS A 244 -11.77 -16.87 -5.41
CA LYS A 244 -13.06 -17.29 -4.86
C LYS A 244 -13.75 -18.36 -5.69
N VAL A 245 -13.68 -18.26 -7.02
CA VAL A 245 -14.46 -19.13 -7.93
C VAL A 245 -13.68 -20.37 -8.35
N TRP A 246 -12.36 -20.24 -8.60
CA TRP A 246 -11.52 -21.33 -9.12
C TRP A 246 -10.21 -21.48 -8.35
N PRO A 247 -10.24 -21.73 -7.02
CA PRO A 247 -9.02 -21.76 -6.20
C PRO A 247 -8.02 -22.81 -6.67
N GLN A 248 -8.46 -24.02 -7.02
CA GLN A 248 -7.57 -25.11 -7.48
C GLN A 248 -6.93 -24.83 -8.84
N PHE A 249 -7.63 -24.15 -9.74
CA PHE A 249 -7.05 -23.71 -11.00
C PHE A 249 -5.95 -22.68 -10.76
N MET A 250 -6.20 -21.70 -9.89
CA MET A 250 -5.22 -20.71 -9.50
C MET A 250 -3.98 -21.34 -8.84
N ASP A 251 -4.16 -22.39 -8.01
CA ASP A 251 -3.04 -23.15 -7.43
C ASP A 251 -2.13 -23.73 -8.50
N ARG A 252 -2.73 -24.45 -9.46
CA ARG A 252 -1.97 -25.08 -10.55
C ARG A 252 -1.30 -24.06 -11.46
N TYR A 253 -1.98 -22.97 -11.76
CA TYR A 253 -1.44 -21.87 -12.55
C TYR A 253 -0.22 -21.23 -11.87
N LEU A 254 -0.34 -20.88 -10.58
CA LEU A 254 0.72 -20.26 -9.82
C LEU A 254 1.89 -21.21 -9.53
N ALA A 255 1.62 -22.50 -9.34
CA ALA A 255 2.68 -23.50 -9.21
C ALA A 255 3.56 -23.58 -10.47
N ARG A 256 2.96 -23.45 -11.66
CA ARG A 256 3.68 -23.54 -12.94
C ARG A 256 4.39 -22.24 -13.34
N ASN A 257 3.76 -21.07 -13.05
CA ASN A 257 4.20 -19.79 -13.58
C ASN A 257 4.71 -18.81 -12.50
N GLY A 258 4.27 -19.00 -11.25
CA GLY A 258 4.47 -18.01 -10.20
C GLY A 258 5.93 -17.85 -9.75
N VAL A 259 6.72 -18.90 -9.81
CA VAL A 259 8.15 -18.83 -9.42
C VAL A 259 8.97 -18.09 -10.48
N GLN A 260 8.79 -18.44 -11.75
CA GLN A 260 9.55 -17.81 -12.85
C GLN A 260 9.10 -16.38 -13.10
N GLY A 261 7.78 -16.11 -13.03
CA GLY A 261 7.22 -14.78 -13.26
C GLY A 261 7.67 -13.72 -12.23
N GLN A 262 8.21 -14.13 -11.09
CA GLN A 262 8.73 -13.24 -10.05
C GLN A 262 10.25 -13.04 -10.10
N GLN A 263 10.95 -13.58 -11.10
CA GLN A 263 12.39 -13.49 -11.24
C GLN A 263 12.76 -12.81 -12.57
N THR A 264 13.76 -11.93 -12.53
CA THR A 264 14.35 -11.32 -13.72
C THR A 264 15.34 -12.28 -14.38
N SER A 265 15.93 -11.88 -15.50
CA SER A 265 17.07 -12.58 -16.10
C SER A 265 18.42 -12.32 -15.40
N ARG A 266 18.49 -11.31 -14.49
CA ARG A 266 19.73 -10.88 -13.81
C ARG A 266 19.96 -11.71 -12.56
N ASP A 267 21.22 -12.09 -12.32
CA ASP A 267 21.61 -12.80 -11.10
C ASP A 267 21.53 -11.90 -9.86
N THR A 268 21.17 -12.50 -8.72
CA THR A 268 21.30 -11.88 -7.40
C THR A 268 22.80 -11.73 -7.08
N ARG A 269 23.16 -10.63 -6.43
CA ARG A 269 24.54 -10.35 -6.02
C ARG A 269 24.62 -10.32 -4.49
N PRO A 270 25.77 -10.68 -3.92
CA PRO A 270 25.99 -10.63 -2.48
C PRO A 270 25.90 -9.20 -1.88
N ASP A 271 26.18 -8.18 -2.70
CA ASP A 271 26.16 -6.76 -2.36
C ASP A 271 24.82 -6.06 -2.68
N ASP A 272 23.79 -6.80 -3.12
CA ASP A 272 22.45 -6.23 -3.28
C ASP A 272 21.94 -5.71 -1.92
N PRO A 273 21.39 -4.48 -1.86
CA PRO A 273 20.94 -3.89 -0.61
C PRO A 273 19.79 -4.69 0.00
N VAL A 274 19.75 -4.76 1.34
CA VAL A 274 18.72 -5.46 2.11
C VAL A 274 18.09 -4.53 3.13
N ASN A 275 16.77 -4.37 3.06
CA ASN A 275 15.98 -3.46 3.91
C ASN A 275 15.19 -4.17 5.02
N LEU A 276 15.58 -5.39 5.41
CA LEU A 276 14.85 -6.16 6.42
C LEU A 276 15.18 -5.68 7.84
N TRP A 277 16.47 -5.69 8.19
CA TRP A 277 16.95 -5.33 9.52
C TRP A 277 17.25 -3.84 9.62
N GLU A 278 18.20 -3.39 8.81
CA GLU A 278 18.59 -1.99 8.70
C GLU A 278 17.98 -1.33 7.46
N PRO A 279 17.73 -0.02 7.47
CA PRO A 279 17.20 0.68 6.31
C PRO A 279 18.25 0.80 5.21
N ALA A 280 17.92 0.35 4.00
CA ALA A 280 18.78 0.49 2.82
C ALA A 280 18.96 1.96 2.38
N ASP A 281 18.05 2.83 2.79
CA ASP A 281 18.06 4.30 2.63
C ASP A 281 18.50 5.05 3.90
N GLY A 282 19.29 4.40 4.76
CA GLY A 282 19.91 4.96 5.96
C GLY A 282 21.05 5.95 5.65
N PRO A 283 21.82 6.37 6.68
CA PRO A 283 22.87 7.38 6.53
C PRO A 283 23.91 7.04 5.46
N ASP A 284 24.31 5.77 5.36
CA ASP A 284 25.28 5.26 4.38
C ASP A 284 24.63 4.71 3.11
N GLY A 285 23.28 4.71 3.06
CA GLY A 285 22.49 4.21 1.94
C GLY A 285 22.30 5.25 0.83
N GLN A 286 21.32 4.98 -0.03
CA GLN A 286 20.93 5.90 -1.11
C GLN A 286 19.43 6.19 -1.05
N ASP A 287 18.98 7.29 -1.67
CA ASP A 287 17.56 7.52 -1.93
C ASP A 287 17.09 6.62 -3.09
N PHE A 288 16.08 5.80 -2.84
CA PHE A 288 15.49 4.92 -3.85
C PHE A 288 14.25 5.51 -4.52
N GLY A 289 13.72 6.61 -3.99
CA GLY A 289 12.55 7.28 -4.54
C GLY A 289 11.24 6.47 -4.47
N PRO A 290 10.20 6.94 -5.15
CA PRO A 290 8.93 6.23 -5.20
C PRO A 290 8.91 5.06 -6.19
N ARG A 291 9.80 5.02 -7.20
CA ARG A 291 9.77 4.07 -8.31
C ARG A 291 11.05 3.26 -8.42
N SER A 292 10.91 1.98 -8.80
CA SER A 292 12.01 1.11 -9.20
C SER A 292 12.25 1.17 -10.72
N ARG A 293 13.15 0.33 -11.19
CA ARG A 293 13.61 0.21 -12.58
C ARG A 293 12.58 -0.28 -13.61
N PHE A 294 11.37 -0.64 -13.20
CA PHE A 294 10.32 -1.19 -14.08
C PHE A 294 9.38 -0.11 -14.66
N GLY A 295 9.83 1.15 -14.75
CA GLY A 295 9.01 2.29 -15.12
C GLY A 295 8.37 2.20 -16.51
N GLU A 296 9.10 1.69 -17.51
CA GLU A 296 8.61 1.51 -18.88
C GLU A 296 7.44 0.52 -18.99
N GLN A 297 7.32 -0.43 -18.05
CA GLN A 297 6.28 -1.44 -18.02
C GLN A 297 5.09 -1.03 -17.13
N ALA A 298 5.21 0.08 -16.40
CA ALA A 298 4.23 0.49 -15.42
C ALA A 298 3.17 1.42 -16.02
N TRP A 299 1.91 1.04 -15.85
CA TRP A 299 0.78 1.86 -16.25
C TRP A 299 0.64 3.07 -15.32
N THR A 300 0.51 4.25 -15.90
CA THR A 300 0.33 5.51 -15.17
C THR A 300 -1.14 5.91 -15.01
N ARG A 301 -2.06 5.14 -15.60
CA ARG A 301 -3.52 5.35 -15.53
C ARG A 301 -4.20 4.02 -15.22
N ASP A 302 -5.32 4.10 -14.52
CA ASP A 302 -6.17 2.95 -14.21
C ASP A 302 -7.64 3.22 -14.60
N PRO A 303 -8.10 2.68 -15.72
CA PRO A 303 -9.51 2.81 -16.13
C PRO A 303 -10.49 2.21 -15.13
N GLN A 304 -10.10 1.15 -14.40
CA GLN A 304 -10.95 0.49 -13.43
C GLN A 304 -11.21 1.39 -12.22
N ILE A 305 -10.15 2.01 -11.64
CA ILE A 305 -10.35 2.93 -10.51
C ILE A 305 -11.10 4.19 -10.95
N TRP A 306 -10.90 4.65 -12.19
CA TRP A 306 -11.69 5.75 -12.74
C TRP A 306 -13.17 5.39 -12.79
N ALA A 307 -13.53 4.25 -13.37
CA ALA A 307 -14.91 3.76 -13.42
C ALA A 307 -15.51 3.58 -12.02
N SER A 308 -14.70 3.08 -11.08
CA SER A 308 -15.08 2.89 -9.67
C SER A 308 -15.35 4.20 -8.91
N ARG A 309 -14.83 5.32 -9.38
CA ARG A 309 -15.07 6.67 -8.84
C ARG A 309 -16.25 7.38 -9.52
N HIS A 310 -16.62 6.96 -10.74
CA HIS A 310 -17.58 7.64 -11.59
C HIS A 310 -18.75 6.73 -12.01
N HIS A 311 -19.36 6.04 -11.02
CA HIS A 311 -20.46 5.08 -11.27
C HIS A 311 -21.61 5.69 -12.09
N GLY A 312 -22.00 6.94 -11.83
CA GLY A 312 -23.06 7.63 -12.57
C GLY A 312 -22.72 7.79 -14.06
N ALA A 313 -21.48 8.15 -14.38
CA ALA A 313 -21.02 8.27 -15.77
C ALA A 313 -21.00 6.90 -16.47
N VAL A 314 -20.53 5.86 -15.76
CA VAL A 314 -20.52 4.48 -16.29
C VAL A 314 -21.93 3.97 -16.52
N ALA A 315 -22.87 4.20 -15.59
CA ALA A 315 -24.27 3.82 -15.75
C ALA A 315 -24.92 4.56 -16.94
N GLY A 316 -24.67 5.86 -17.09
CA GLY A 316 -25.17 6.66 -18.20
C GLY A 316 -24.65 6.17 -19.57
N LEU A 317 -23.35 5.88 -19.67
CA LEU A 317 -22.75 5.32 -20.89
C LEU A 317 -23.35 3.94 -21.23
N SER A 318 -23.50 3.07 -20.22
CA SER A 318 -24.11 1.75 -20.41
C SER A 318 -25.55 1.84 -20.88
N ALA A 319 -26.36 2.74 -20.31
CA ALA A 319 -27.73 2.99 -20.73
C ALA A 319 -27.81 3.53 -22.17
N ALA A 320 -26.91 4.45 -22.54
CA ALA A 320 -26.84 4.99 -23.92
C ALA A 320 -26.48 3.92 -24.95
N VAL A 321 -25.51 3.04 -24.64
CA VAL A 321 -25.13 1.92 -25.50
C VAL A 321 -26.30 0.94 -25.68
N LEU A 322 -27.01 0.58 -24.60
CA LEU A 322 -28.18 -0.29 -24.65
C LEU A 322 -29.33 0.33 -25.49
N ALA A 323 -29.60 1.62 -25.28
CA ALA A 323 -30.62 2.34 -26.06
C ALA A 323 -30.27 2.40 -27.57
N GLY A 324 -28.98 2.66 -27.89
CA GLY A 324 -28.49 2.63 -29.25
C GLY A 324 -28.62 1.25 -29.92
N ALA A 325 -28.30 0.18 -29.19
CA ALA A 325 -28.43 -1.21 -29.65
C ALA A 325 -29.89 -1.60 -29.92
N VAL A 326 -30.81 -1.17 -29.05
CA VAL A 326 -32.27 -1.40 -29.23
C VAL A 326 -32.80 -0.63 -30.48
N THR A 327 -32.36 0.62 -30.66
CA THR A 327 -32.79 1.42 -31.83
C THR A 327 -32.27 0.87 -33.16
N LEU A 328 -31.03 0.36 -33.18
CA LEU A 328 -30.45 -0.33 -34.34
C LEU A 328 -31.18 -1.65 -34.68
N ARG A 329 -31.60 -2.42 -33.64
CA ARG A 329 -32.38 -3.65 -33.82
C ARG A 329 -33.80 -3.41 -34.34
N ARG A 330 -34.40 -2.25 -33.98
CA ARG A 330 -35.76 -1.86 -34.51
C ARG A 330 -35.74 -1.31 -35.92
N ARG A 331 -34.57 -0.99 -36.46
CA ARG A 331 -34.42 -0.46 -37.84
C ARG A 331 -34.01 -1.54 -38.85
N ARG A 332 -33.77 -2.77 -38.38
CA ARG A 332 -33.62 -3.99 -39.22
C ARG A 332 -34.90 -4.83 -39.16
#